data_c2082f3c1714b4a7236d81de7b4e6b9d
#
_entry.id   c2082f3c1714b4a7236d81de7b4e6b9d
#
_cell.length_a   1.000
_cell.length_b   1.000
_cell.length_c   1.000
_cell.angle_alpha   90.00
_cell.angle_beta   90.00
_cell.angle_gamma   90.00
#
_symmetry.space_group_name_H-M   'P 1'
#
loop_
_entity.id
_entity.type
_entity.pdbx_description
1 polymer ?
#
loop_
_entity_poly.entity_id
_entity_poly.type
_entity_poly.pdbx_seq_one_letter_code
_entity_poly.pdbx_strand_id
1 'polypeptide(L)'
;MKLSHAPHMGASGSFRERLSAMSTKPILLASAALLATAALTACGGQQTASRDNVRAVGSSTVLPFAKAVAEQLAKSNPGIPAPIVESTGTGAGMKLFCAGVGVQHPDIENASRRMKKSEFEDCVKNGVKDIVEIQVGLDGIAFAEANGGPGMDLTPTDIYKALAKNPFGKPQTAKTWKDVNPALSDEPILVYGPPSTSGTRDALKELILAKGCESDPAMKALKDSDKPKYEANCTEVREDGAYVDSGENDNLIVQKLEANPKAIGVFGFSYLESNADKIKGLKVSGIVPTYASISDFSYPGARPLYIYVKKAHLEAIKGLKEFVAEWAKSWGKDGLLAKAGMVVAPDAVQATSLTAATDFTTLDGASLK
;
A
#
# COMPACT_ATOMS: atom_id res chain seq x y z
N MET A 1 -55.90 -29.97 6.43
CA MET A 1 -55.87 -30.91 7.57
C MET A 1 -55.00 -30.23 8.60
N LYS A 2 -55.61 -29.53 9.51
CA LYS A 2 -55.87 -29.77 10.92
C LYS A 2 -54.55 -29.91 11.71
N LEU A 3 -54.12 -28.84 12.42
CA LEU A 3 -54.35 -28.62 13.89
C LEU A 3 -53.29 -29.40 14.67
N SER A 4 -52.61 -28.97 15.71
CA SER A 4 -53.01 -28.10 16.80
C SER A 4 -51.89 -28.14 17.86
N HIS A 5 -51.68 -27.10 18.51
CA HIS A 5 -51.74 -26.67 19.90
C HIS A 5 -50.43 -26.61 20.68
N ALA A 6 -50.19 -25.43 21.20
CA ALA A 6 -49.56 -25.14 22.49
C ALA A 6 -50.58 -25.52 23.61
N PRO A 7 -50.29 -25.52 24.91
CA PRO A 7 -49.78 -24.39 25.67
C PRO A 7 -49.02 -24.68 27.01
N HIS A 8 -48.62 -23.62 27.65
CA HIS A 8 -48.75 -23.18 29.05
C HIS A 8 -47.73 -23.53 30.15
N MET A 9 -47.30 -22.46 30.77
CA MET A 9 -47.35 -22.11 32.24
C MET A 9 -46.35 -22.88 33.13
N GLY A 10 -45.69 -22.28 34.07
CA GLY A 10 -45.83 -21.04 34.81
C GLY A 10 -45.07 -21.15 36.14
N ALA A 11 -44.97 -20.03 36.80
CA ALA A 11 -44.80 -19.80 38.24
C ALA A 11 -43.37 -19.60 38.75
N SER A 12 -42.91 -18.39 38.99
CA SER A 12 -43.01 -17.55 40.20
C SER A 12 -42.60 -18.26 41.50
N GLY A 13 -41.61 -17.70 42.16
CA GLY A 13 -41.25 -17.99 43.55
C GLY A 13 -40.24 -17.01 44.09
N SER A 14 -40.72 -15.89 44.60
CA SER A 14 -39.99 -14.98 45.46
C SER A 14 -39.77 -15.62 46.82
N PHE A 15 -38.62 -15.46 47.45
CA PHE A 15 -38.50 -15.54 48.90
C PHE A 15 -37.60 -14.43 49.44
N ARG A 16 -38.25 -13.64 50.29
CA ARG A 16 -37.73 -12.51 51.04
C ARG A 16 -36.97 -12.98 52.29
N GLU A 17 -36.00 -12.12 52.67
CA GLU A 17 -35.60 -11.72 54.03
C GLU A 17 -35.29 -12.78 55.09
N ARG A 18 -34.11 -12.68 55.66
CA ARG A 18 -33.97 -12.45 57.11
C ARG A 18 -32.68 -11.71 57.46
N LEU A 19 -32.86 -10.52 58.00
CA LEU A 19 -31.90 -9.81 58.84
C LEU A 19 -31.66 -10.62 60.12
N SER A 20 -30.41 -10.64 60.60
CA SER A 20 -30.16 -10.69 62.05
C SER A 20 -28.87 -9.92 62.38
N ALA A 21 -29.06 -8.90 63.15
CA ALA A 21 -28.04 -8.08 63.74
C ALA A 21 -27.62 -8.69 65.10
N MET A 22 -26.41 -8.43 65.52
CA MET A 22 -25.89 -8.27 66.91
C MET A 22 -24.38 -8.54 66.87
N SER A 23 -23.47 -7.84 67.44
CA SER A 23 -23.41 -6.93 68.59
C SER A 23 -21.95 -6.53 68.75
N THR A 24 -21.75 -5.29 69.10
CA THR A 24 -20.55 -4.57 69.53
C THR A 24 -19.70 -5.26 70.60
N LYS A 25 -18.35 -5.09 70.52
CA LYS A 25 -17.53 -4.33 71.52
C LYS A 25 -16.07 -4.22 71.09
N PRO A 26 -15.38 -3.13 71.49
CA PRO A 26 -14.02 -2.82 71.10
C PRO A 26 -12.99 -3.34 72.09
N ILE A 27 -11.81 -3.73 71.61
CA ILE A 27 -10.64 -3.83 72.46
C ILE A 27 -9.52 -2.92 71.86
N LEU A 28 -9.30 -1.84 72.58
CA LEU A 28 -8.07 -1.03 72.48
C LEU A 28 -6.89 -1.84 73.01
N LEU A 29 -5.83 -1.97 72.25
CA LEU A 29 -4.48 -2.07 72.81
C LEU A 29 -3.49 -1.42 71.82
N ALA A 30 -2.91 -0.37 72.33
CA ALA A 30 -1.81 0.35 71.75
C ALA A 30 -0.53 -0.49 71.77
N SER A 31 0.31 -0.38 70.70
CA SER A 31 1.75 -0.24 70.94
C SER A 31 2.52 -0.14 69.63
N ALA A 32 3.32 0.89 69.61
CA ALA A 32 4.68 1.04 69.05
C ALA A 32 4.83 1.16 67.54
N ALA A 33 5.08 2.38 67.22
CA ALA A 33 5.74 2.85 66.00
C ALA A 33 7.11 2.14 65.76
N LEU A 34 7.29 1.67 64.53
CA LEU A 34 8.59 1.59 63.92
C LEU A 34 8.43 2.11 62.48
N LEU A 35 8.81 3.37 62.32
CA LEU A 35 9.09 3.99 61.02
C LEU A 35 10.29 3.31 60.39
N ALA A 36 10.09 2.35 59.53
CA ALA A 36 11.09 1.95 58.58
C ALA A 36 10.78 2.65 57.24
N THR A 37 11.36 3.83 57.06
CA THR A 37 11.45 4.50 55.77
C THR A 37 12.36 3.67 54.87
N ALA A 38 11.80 2.71 54.17
CA ALA A 38 12.42 2.14 53.01
C ALA A 38 12.33 3.17 51.88
N ALA A 39 13.43 3.96 51.73
CA ALA A 39 13.67 4.73 50.52
C ALA A 39 13.82 3.73 49.36
N LEU A 40 12.69 3.44 48.69
CA LEU A 40 12.71 2.89 47.36
C LEU A 40 13.30 3.96 46.44
N THR A 41 14.62 3.95 46.31
CA THR A 41 15.26 4.52 45.14
C THR A 41 14.74 3.74 43.92
N ALA A 42 13.65 4.24 43.38
CA ALA A 42 13.25 3.92 42.04
C ALA A 42 14.34 4.45 41.10
N CYS A 43 15.37 3.63 40.86
CA CYS A 43 16.14 3.72 39.65
C CYS A 43 15.13 3.44 38.53
N GLY A 44 14.50 4.51 38.07
CA GLY A 44 13.78 4.54 36.82
C GLY A 44 14.77 4.34 35.66
N GLY A 45 15.30 3.13 35.56
CA GLY A 45 15.84 2.67 34.31
C GLY A 45 14.67 2.70 33.35
N GLN A 46 14.64 3.68 32.48
CA GLN A 46 13.81 3.68 31.29
C GLN A 46 14.15 2.38 30.56
N GLN A 47 13.43 1.30 30.87
CA GLN A 47 13.45 0.13 30.00
C GLN A 47 12.99 0.65 28.65
N THR A 48 13.94 0.87 27.76
CA THR A 48 13.63 1.06 26.35
C THR A 48 12.91 -0.21 25.94
N ALA A 49 11.57 -0.14 25.90
CA ALA A 49 10.75 -1.25 25.44
C ALA A 49 11.30 -1.63 24.06
N SER A 50 11.90 -2.81 23.95
CA SER A 50 12.37 -3.37 22.68
C SER A 50 11.25 -4.24 22.11
N ARG A 51 11.15 -4.27 20.80
CA ARG A 51 10.29 -5.19 20.07
C ARG A 51 11.19 -6.11 19.26
N ASP A 52 10.85 -7.40 19.25
CA ASP A 52 11.67 -8.40 18.58
C ASP A 52 11.49 -8.43 17.05
N ASN A 53 10.39 -7.87 16.53
CA ASN A 53 10.08 -7.88 15.10
C ASN A 53 10.09 -6.48 14.52
N VAL A 54 10.72 -6.31 13.37
CA VAL A 54 10.55 -5.13 12.52
C VAL A 54 9.10 -5.05 12.05
N ARG A 55 8.53 -3.86 12.07
CA ARG A 55 7.18 -3.59 11.55
C ARG A 55 7.22 -2.56 10.44
N ALA A 56 6.82 -2.98 9.24
CA ALA A 56 6.67 -2.14 8.06
C ALA A 56 5.20 -2.02 7.68
N VAL A 57 4.74 -0.81 7.39
CA VAL A 57 3.36 -0.53 6.98
C VAL A 57 3.37 0.26 5.68
N GLY A 58 2.25 0.39 4.98
CA GLY A 58 2.11 1.35 3.89
C GLY A 58 1.58 0.76 2.59
N SER A 59 2.22 1.11 1.49
CA SER A 59 1.78 0.84 0.12
C SER A 59 1.51 -0.63 -0.17
N SER A 60 0.33 -0.92 -0.73
CA SER A 60 -0.02 -2.23 -1.31
C SER A 60 0.86 -2.61 -2.49
N THR A 61 1.32 -1.63 -3.27
CA THR A 61 2.27 -1.85 -4.39
C THR A 61 3.64 -2.32 -3.91
N VAL A 62 4.14 -1.77 -2.81
CA VAL A 62 5.44 -2.16 -2.24
C VAL A 62 5.33 -3.45 -1.41
N LEU A 63 4.14 -3.82 -0.94
CA LEU A 63 3.89 -4.98 -0.07
C LEU A 63 4.53 -6.29 -0.58
N PRO A 64 4.33 -6.74 -1.85
CA PRO A 64 4.89 -7.99 -2.32
C PRO A 64 6.42 -7.99 -2.31
N PHE A 65 7.04 -6.87 -2.63
CA PHE A 65 8.49 -6.70 -2.61
C PHE A 65 9.02 -6.72 -1.17
N ALA A 66 8.38 -5.98 -0.26
CA ALA A 66 8.75 -5.96 1.15
C ALA A 66 8.62 -7.34 1.80
N LYS A 67 7.60 -8.14 1.46
CA LYS A 67 7.46 -9.52 1.90
C LYS A 67 8.57 -10.42 1.36
N ALA A 68 8.92 -10.30 0.08
CA ALA A 68 10.01 -11.07 -0.52
C ALA A 68 11.35 -10.80 0.19
N VAL A 69 11.65 -9.52 0.50
CA VAL A 69 12.86 -9.15 1.26
C VAL A 69 12.79 -9.65 2.70
N ALA A 70 11.63 -9.58 3.36
CA ALA A 70 11.44 -10.09 4.72
C ALA A 70 11.65 -11.61 4.81
N GLU A 71 11.12 -12.35 3.84
CA GLU A 71 11.32 -13.80 3.74
C GLU A 71 12.78 -14.17 3.45
N GLN A 72 13.44 -13.39 2.58
CA GLN A 72 14.87 -13.59 2.27
C GLN A 72 15.74 -13.32 3.49
N LEU A 73 15.46 -12.25 4.25
CA LEU A 73 16.15 -11.96 5.51
C LEU A 73 16.01 -13.12 6.50
N ALA A 74 14.80 -13.62 6.71
CA ALA A 74 14.55 -14.71 7.64
C ALA A 74 15.28 -16.01 7.23
N LYS A 75 15.41 -16.27 5.93
CA LYS A 75 16.16 -17.42 5.39
C LYS A 75 17.67 -17.26 5.61
N SER A 76 18.21 -16.08 5.34
CA SER A 76 19.66 -15.83 5.43
C SER A 76 20.12 -15.55 6.87
N ASN A 77 19.22 -15.17 7.78
CA ASN A 77 19.51 -14.82 9.18
C ASN A 77 18.53 -15.49 10.15
N PRO A 78 18.64 -16.80 10.42
CA PRO A 78 17.65 -17.53 11.26
C PRO A 78 17.48 -17.00 12.70
N GLY A 79 18.44 -16.17 13.18
CA GLY A 79 18.36 -15.52 14.50
C GLY A 79 17.58 -14.20 14.53
N ILE A 80 17.09 -13.74 13.37
CA ILE A 80 16.30 -12.53 13.24
C ILE A 80 14.86 -12.94 12.89
N PRO A 81 13.87 -12.58 13.70
CA PRO A 81 12.47 -12.81 13.37
C PRO A 81 12.07 -12.12 12.06
N ALA A 82 11.25 -12.77 11.25
CA ALA A 82 10.77 -12.18 10.01
C ALA A 82 10.06 -10.84 10.27
N PRO A 83 10.38 -9.78 9.50
CA PRO A 83 9.65 -8.53 9.56
C PRO A 83 8.15 -8.71 9.31
N ILE A 84 7.31 -7.99 10.06
CA ILE A 84 5.87 -7.94 9.86
C ILE A 84 5.58 -6.83 8.84
N VAL A 85 4.96 -7.18 7.72
CA VAL A 85 4.65 -6.24 6.63
C VAL A 85 3.15 -6.18 6.42
N GLU A 86 2.57 -4.98 6.59
CA GLU A 86 1.13 -4.73 6.53
C GLU A 86 0.80 -3.72 5.42
N SER A 87 -0.25 -3.98 4.64
CA SER A 87 -0.77 -3.04 3.66
C SER A 87 -1.81 -2.12 4.31
N THR A 88 -1.52 -0.83 4.31
CA THR A 88 -2.42 0.22 4.80
C THR A 88 -2.68 1.30 3.74
N GLY A 89 -1.98 1.21 2.61
CA GLY A 89 -1.82 2.29 1.64
C GLY A 89 -0.84 3.36 2.12
N THR A 90 -0.10 4.00 1.19
CA THR A 90 0.94 4.99 1.50
C THR A 90 0.47 6.10 2.45
N GLY A 91 -0.71 6.70 2.20
CA GLY A 91 -1.16 7.83 3.01
C GLY A 91 -1.56 7.46 4.45
N ALA A 92 -2.14 6.28 4.67
CA ALA A 92 -2.49 5.82 6.01
C ALA A 92 -1.26 5.29 6.75
N GLY A 93 -0.38 4.57 6.07
CA GLY A 93 0.90 4.13 6.62
C GLY A 93 1.77 5.29 7.06
N MET A 94 1.86 6.35 6.24
CA MET A 94 2.59 7.58 6.57
C MET A 94 2.08 8.21 7.86
N LYS A 95 0.75 8.25 8.08
CA LYS A 95 0.16 8.74 9.34
C LYS A 95 0.55 7.87 10.54
N LEU A 96 0.54 6.53 10.38
CA LEU A 96 0.97 5.60 11.43
C LEU A 96 2.46 5.74 11.74
N PHE A 97 3.27 5.87 10.69
CA PHE A 97 4.71 6.08 10.81
C PHE A 97 5.02 7.41 11.51
N CYS A 98 4.38 8.50 11.13
CA CYS A 98 4.57 9.83 11.71
C CYS A 98 3.90 10.03 13.07
N ALA A 99 3.21 9.04 13.65
CA ALA A 99 2.49 9.20 14.91
C ALA A 99 3.40 9.24 16.15
N GLY A 100 4.67 8.83 16.04
CA GLY A 100 5.65 8.90 17.15
C GLY A 100 6.85 7.98 16.97
N VAL A 101 7.79 8.04 17.92
CA VAL A 101 9.05 7.27 17.94
C VAL A 101 9.05 6.07 18.90
N GLY A 102 7.95 5.83 19.64
CA GLY A 102 7.89 4.68 20.53
C GLY A 102 7.77 3.35 19.76
N VAL A 103 8.14 2.24 20.38
CA VAL A 103 8.12 0.88 19.79
C VAL A 103 6.72 0.40 19.38
N GLN A 104 5.66 1.06 19.81
CA GLN A 104 4.29 0.82 19.38
C GLN A 104 4.00 1.32 17.95
N HIS A 105 4.85 2.23 17.44
CA HIS A 105 4.74 2.75 16.08
C HIS A 105 5.56 1.94 15.07
N PRO A 106 5.22 1.95 13.77
CA PRO A 106 6.00 1.26 12.74
C PRO A 106 7.43 1.80 12.62
N ASP A 107 8.34 0.93 12.21
CA ASP A 107 9.76 1.26 11.96
C ASP A 107 9.99 1.75 10.55
N ILE A 108 9.22 1.17 9.62
CA ILE A 108 9.32 1.44 8.18
C ILE A 108 7.94 1.81 7.63
N GLU A 109 7.93 2.82 6.77
CA GLU A 109 6.84 3.13 5.86
C GLU A 109 7.23 2.74 4.44
N ASN A 110 6.40 1.90 3.80
CA ASN A 110 6.49 1.55 2.39
C ASN A 110 5.66 2.53 1.56
N ALA A 111 6.26 3.21 0.60
CA ALA A 111 5.58 4.26 -0.12
C ALA A 111 5.68 4.10 -1.65
N SER A 112 4.56 4.28 -2.35
CA SER A 112 4.48 4.30 -3.82
C SER A 112 4.53 5.71 -4.42
N ARG A 113 4.98 6.66 -3.64
CA ARG A 113 5.33 8.04 -4.00
C ARG A 113 6.27 8.62 -2.96
N ARG A 114 6.94 9.69 -3.32
CA ARG A 114 7.75 10.43 -2.34
C ARG A 114 6.88 11.03 -1.23
N MET A 115 7.41 11.10 -0.02
CA MET A 115 6.81 11.78 1.14
C MET A 115 6.50 13.23 0.77
N LYS A 116 5.34 13.73 1.18
CA LYS A 116 4.97 15.14 1.01
C LYS A 116 5.60 15.98 2.12
N LYS A 117 5.82 17.26 1.85
CA LYS A 117 6.32 18.20 2.85
C LYS A 117 5.42 18.25 4.10
N SER A 118 4.10 18.29 3.92
CA SER A 118 3.13 18.27 5.02
C SER A 118 3.22 17.01 5.89
N GLU A 119 3.49 15.83 5.28
CA GLU A 119 3.66 14.58 6.01
C GLU A 119 4.97 14.58 6.82
N PHE A 120 6.05 15.14 6.26
CA PHE A 120 7.31 15.33 6.97
C PHE A 120 7.15 16.29 8.16
N GLU A 121 6.45 17.40 7.98
CA GLU A 121 6.15 18.35 9.05
C GLU A 121 5.32 17.72 10.18
N ASP A 122 4.34 16.88 9.84
CA ASP A 122 3.57 16.09 10.81
C ASP A 122 4.46 15.10 11.58
N CYS A 123 5.38 14.41 10.89
CA CYS A 123 6.39 13.55 11.51
C CYS A 123 7.23 14.34 12.55
N VAL A 124 7.81 15.46 12.13
CA VAL A 124 8.66 16.30 12.98
C VAL A 124 7.90 16.80 14.21
N LYS A 125 6.65 17.25 14.04
CA LYS A 125 5.75 17.68 15.12
C LYS A 125 5.53 16.60 16.17
N ASN A 126 5.46 15.34 15.75
CA ASN A 126 5.27 14.18 16.63
C ASN A 126 6.60 13.56 17.11
N GLY A 127 7.74 14.23 16.90
CA GLY A 127 9.05 13.81 17.36
C GLY A 127 9.81 12.88 16.41
N VAL A 128 9.24 12.48 15.28
CA VAL A 128 9.90 11.67 14.25
C VAL A 128 10.72 12.61 13.35
N LYS A 129 11.95 12.93 13.74
CA LYS A 129 12.80 13.95 13.09
C LYS A 129 13.80 13.35 12.11
N ASP A 130 14.38 12.21 12.49
CA ASP A 130 15.47 11.58 11.74
C ASP A 130 14.88 10.44 10.87
N ILE A 131 14.44 10.80 9.68
CA ILE A 131 13.83 9.88 8.69
C ILE A 131 14.87 9.60 7.61
N VAL A 132 15.12 8.32 7.33
CA VAL A 132 15.94 7.90 6.19
C VAL A 132 15.03 7.62 5.01
N GLU A 133 15.25 8.29 3.87
CA GLU A 133 14.54 8.05 2.61
C GLU A 133 15.38 7.15 1.71
N ILE A 134 14.81 6.04 1.24
CA ILE A 134 15.49 5.10 0.36
C ILE A 134 14.55 4.79 -0.80
N GLN A 135 14.94 5.14 -2.03
CA GLN A 135 14.23 4.74 -3.23
C GLN A 135 14.66 3.32 -3.61
N VAL A 136 13.76 2.35 -3.49
CA VAL A 136 14.08 0.92 -3.67
C VAL A 136 13.95 0.45 -5.11
N GLY A 137 13.23 1.18 -5.95
CA GLY A 137 13.01 0.85 -7.34
C GLY A 137 11.93 1.72 -7.96
N LEU A 138 11.40 1.26 -9.09
CA LEU A 138 10.33 1.91 -9.82
C LEU A 138 9.17 0.91 -10.01
N ASP A 139 7.97 1.45 -10.07
CA ASP A 139 6.78 0.75 -10.52
C ASP A 139 6.36 1.30 -11.87
N GLY A 140 6.02 0.41 -12.80
CA GLY A 140 5.50 0.78 -14.11
C GLY A 140 4.35 -0.16 -14.45
N ILE A 141 3.16 0.38 -14.71
CA ILE A 141 2.05 -0.39 -15.29
C ILE A 141 2.02 -0.15 -16.78
N ALA A 142 1.85 -1.20 -17.57
CA ALA A 142 1.76 -1.13 -19.01
C ALA A 142 0.34 -1.50 -19.48
N PHE A 143 -0.13 -0.79 -20.50
CA PHE A 143 -1.24 -1.22 -21.34
C PHE A 143 -0.64 -1.91 -22.56
N ALA A 144 -1.12 -3.09 -22.89
CA ALA A 144 -0.58 -3.87 -23.98
C ALA A 144 -1.68 -4.59 -24.76
N GLU A 145 -1.36 -4.98 -25.97
CA GLU A 145 -2.19 -5.81 -26.83
C GLU A 145 -1.31 -6.88 -27.50
N ALA A 146 -1.90 -7.87 -28.14
CA ALA A 146 -1.16 -8.80 -28.98
C ALA A 146 -0.42 -8.04 -30.11
N ASN A 147 0.69 -8.58 -30.60
CA ASN A 147 1.46 -7.94 -31.67
C ASN A 147 0.64 -7.62 -32.94
N GLY A 148 -0.42 -8.40 -33.23
CA GLY A 148 -1.38 -8.15 -34.32
C GLY A 148 -2.55 -7.21 -33.97
N GLY A 149 -2.56 -6.61 -32.79
CA GLY A 149 -3.64 -5.72 -32.34
C GLY A 149 -3.68 -4.36 -33.02
N PRO A 150 -4.74 -3.55 -32.83
CA PRO A 150 -5.02 -2.31 -33.58
C PRO A 150 -4.07 -1.14 -33.34
N GLY A 151 -3.33 -1.12 -32.24
CA GLY A 151 -2.30 -0.08 -32.01
C GLY A 151 -2.86 1.27 -31.57
N MET A 152 -3.72 1.31 -30.56
CA MET A 152 -4.31 2.56 -30.07
C MET A 152 -3.30 3.41 -29.27
N ASP A 153 -3.46 4.73 -29.39
CA ASP A 153 -2.84 5.71 -28.50
C ASP A 153 -3.92 6.23 -27.54
N LEU A 154 -3.82 5.88 -26.27
CA LEU A 154 -4.83 6.17 -25.24
C LEU A 154 -4.36 7.32 -24.35
N THR A 155 -5.28 8.17 -23.94
CA THR A 155 -5.00 9.11 -22.84
C THR A 155 -5.48 8.54 -21.50
N PRO A 156 -4.96 9.00 -20.35
CA PRO A 156 -5.53 8.66 -19.05
C PRO A 156 -7.04 8.94 -18.96
N THR A 157 -7.53 9.98 -19.65
CA THR A 157 -8.96 10.32 -19.72
C THR A 157 -9.75 9.29 -20.54
N ASP A 158 -9.20 8.77 -21.65
CA ASP A 158 -9.84 7.73 -22.43
C ASP A 158 -9.94 6.43 -21.62
N ILE A 159 -8.84 6.03 -20.97
CA ILE A 159 -8.80 4.85 -20.12
C ILE A 159 -9.78 4.99 -18.94
N TYR A 160 -9.81 6.17 -18.31
CA TYR A 160 -10.75 6.47 -17.24
C TYR A 160 -12.20 6.34 -17.70
N LYS A 161 -12.58 6.99 -18.81
CA LYS A 161 -13.93 6.88 -19.36
C LYS A 161 -14.30 5.45 -19.74
N ALA A 162 -13.33 4.66 -20.21
CA ALA A 162 -13.54 3.27 -20.57
C ALA A 162 -13.75 2.36 -19.36
N LEU A 163 -13.02 2.57 -18.27
CA LEU A 163 -12.90 1.61 -17.16
C LEU A 163 -13.55 2.05 -15.85
N ALA A 164 -13.86 3.34 -15.68
CA ALA A 164 -14.54 3.80 -14.46
C ALA A 164 -15.97 3.24 -14.38
N LYS A 165 -16.40 2.87 -13.17
CA LYS A 165 -17.77 2.45 -12.88
C LYS A 165 -18.77 3.59 -13.09
N ASN A 166 -18.42 4.79 -12.65
CA ASN A 166 -19.23 6.00 -12.74
C ASN A 166 -18.44 7.16 -13.32
N PRO A 167 -18.11 7.16 -14.63
CA PRO A 167 -17.28 8.20 -15.22
C PRO A 167 -17.90 9.59 -15.03
N PHE A 168 -17.16 10.50 -14.38
CA PHE A 168 -17.60 11.85 -14.00
C PHE A 168 -18.93 11.87 -13.21
N GLY A 169 -19.16 10.83 -12.39
CA GLY A 169 -20.36 10.68 -11.56
C GLY A 169 -21.63 10.28 -12.34
N LYS A 170 -21.47 9.80 -13.57
CA LYS A 170 -22.57 9.33 -14.43
C LYS A 170 -22.50 7.81 -14.58
N PRO A 171 -23.66 7.13 -14.82
CA PRO A 171 -23.64 5.70 -15.14
C PRO A 171 -22.76 5.41 -16.36
N GLN A 172 -22.03 4.29 -16.30
CA GLN A 172 -21.20 3.83 -17.41
C GLN A 172 -22.07 3.35 -18.58
N THR A 173 -21.84 3.88 -19.79
CA THR A 173 -22.59 3.54 -21.00
C THR A 173 -21.70 3.15 -22.18
N ALA A 174 -20.40 3.43 -22.12
CA ALA A 174 -19.46 3.14 -23.19
C ALA A 174 -19.30 1.62 -23.39
N LYS A 175 -19.45 1.14 -24.62
CA LYS A 175 -19.30 -0.26 -25.03
C LYS A 175 -18.09 -0.47 -25.93
N THR A 176 -17.75 0.54 -26.72
CA THR A 176 -16.62 0.53 -27.65
C THR A 176 -15.61 1.63 -27.28
N TRP A 177 -14.38 1.51 -27.75
CA TRP A 177 -13.39 2.56 -27.58
C TRP A 177 -13.79 3.87 -28.27
N LYS A 178 -14.52 3.76 -29.37
CA LYS A 178 -15.08 4.91 -30.10
C LYS A 178 -16.15 5.68 -29.31
N ASP A 179 -16.91 5.01 -28.43
CA ASP A 179 -17.86 5.68 -27.52
C ASP A 179 -17.12 6.59 -26.52
N VAL A 180 -15.90 6.24 -26.19
CA VAL A 180 -15.04 7.00 -25.27
C VAL A 180 -14.38 8.18 -25.97
N ASN A 181 -13.84 7.92 -27.17
CA ASN A 181 -13.16 8.91 -27.99
C ASN A 181 -13.37 8.54 -29.48
N PRO A 182 -14.04 9.40 -30.28
CA PRO A 182 -14.35 9.12 -31.70
C PRO A 182 -13.12 8.84 -32.59
N ALA A 183 -11.92 9.21 -32.15
CA ALA A 183 -10.66 8.92 -32.86
C ALA A 183 -10.13 7.51 -32.62
N LEU A 184 -10.69 6.78 -31.65
CA LEU A 184 -10.28 5.41 -31.33
C LEU A 184 -11.06 4.39 -32.16
N SER A 185 -10.64 3.14 -32.06
CA SER A 185 -11.23 1.99 -32.73
C SER A 185 -12.69 1.74 -32.32
N ASP A 186 -13.52 1.20 -33.24
CA ASP A 186 -14.89 0.77 -32.95
C ASP A 186 -14.95 -0.63 -32.29
N GLU A 187 -13.79 -1.13 -31.82
CA GLU A 187 -13.73 -2.41 -31.15
C GLU A 187 -14.37 -2.32 -29.74
N PRO A 188 -14.99 -3.38 -29.27
CA PRO A 188 -15.53 -3.46 -27.92
C PRO A 188 -14.46 -3.17 -26.86
N ILE A 189 -14.84 -2.49 -25.79
CA ILE A 189 -13.97 -2.35 -24.63
C ILE A 189 -13.87 -3.71 -23.95
N LEU A 190 -12.69 -4.33 -24.02
CA LEU A 190 -12.35 -5.55 -23.31
C LEU A 190 -10.95 -5.43 -22.77
N VAL A 191 -10.84 -5.36 -21.45
CA VAL A 191 -9.57 -5.17 -20.76
C VAL A 191 -9.36 -6.30 -19.75
N TYR A 192 -8.29 -7.04 -19.91
CA TYR A 192 -7.82 -8.02 -18.96
C TYR A 192 -6.84 -7.37 -17.99
N GLY A 193 -7.08 -7.49 -16.70
CA GLY A 193 -6.20 -6.85 -15.71
C GLY A 193 -6.20 -7.58 -14.37
N PRO A 194 -5.38 -7.10 -13.43
CA PRO A 194 -5.24 -7.70 -12.11
C PRO A 194 -6.47 -7.48 -11.22
N PRO A 195 -6.65 -8.33 -10.18
CA PRO A 195 -7.74 -8.24 -9.23
C PRO A 195 -7.64 -6.99 -8.34
N SER A 196 -8.71 -6.71 -7.62
CA SER A 196 -8.76 -5.59 -6.68
C SER A 196 -7.76 -5.67 -5.52
N THR A 197 -7.19 -6.85 -5.27
CA THR A 197 -6.17 -7.10 -4.25
C THR A 197 -4.75 -6.77 -4.72
N SER A 198 -4.55 -6.59 -6.03
CA SER A 198 -3.24 -6.37 -6.63
C SER A 198 -2.72 -4.93 -6.50
N GLY A 199 -1.43 -4.78 -6.20
CA GLY A 199 -0.74 -3.49 -6.24
C GLY A 199 -0.75 -2.83 -7.64
N THR A 200 -0.73 -3.61 -8.71
CA THR A 200 -0.88 -3.12 -10.09
C THR A 200 -2.27 -2.54 -10.33
N ARG A 201 -3.32 -3.13 -9.72
CA ARG A 201 -4.67 -2.55 -9.75
C ARG A 201 -4.73 -1.21 -9.02
N ASP A 202 -4.04 -1.07 -7.89
CA ASP A 202 -3.94 0.21 -7.19
C ASP A 202 -3.16 1.25 -8.01
N ALA A 203 -2.10 0.83 -8.71
CA ALA A 203 -1.39 1.69 -9.65
C ALA A 203 -2.30 2.17 -10.80
N LEU A 204 -3.11 1.29 -11.38
CA LEU A 204 -4.11 1.67 -12.38
C LEU A 204 -5.05 2.75 -11.86
N LYS A 205 -5.60 2.58 -10.65
CA LYS A 205 -6.49 3.56 -10.02
C LYS A 205 -5.80 4.91 -9.77
N GLU A 206 -4.60 4.88 -9.18
CA GLU A 206 -3.91 6.09 -8.73
C GLU A 206 -3.23 6.85 -9.87
N LEU A 207 -2.58 6.15 -10.79
CA LEU A 207 -1.77 6.79 -11.83
C LEU A 207 -2.56 7.13 -13.09
N ILE A 208 -3.61 6.36 -13.39
CA ILE A 208 -4.34 6.49 -14.64
C ILE A 208 -5.78 6.97 -14.41
N LEU A 209 -6.59 6.21 -13.66
CA LEU A 209 -8.01 6.55 -13.51
C LEU A 209 -8.20 7.87 -12.77
N ALA A 210 -7.51 8.07 -11.66
CA ALA A 210 -7.56 9.32 -10.89
C ALA A 210 -7.13 10.53 -11.75
N LYS A 211 -6.04 10.41 -12.52
CA LYS A 211 -5.58 11.48 -13.41
C LYS A 211 -6.57 11.77 -14.54
N GLY A 212 -7.14 10.71 -15.13
CA GLY A 212 -8.18 10.86 -16.15
C GLY A 212 -9.44 11.54 -15.61
N CYS A 213 -9.86 11.18 -14.40
CA CYS A 213 -10.99 11.80 -13.69
C CYS A 213 -10.71 13.28 -13.35
N GLU A 214 -9.52 13.59 -12.85
CA GLU A 214 -9.09 14.95 -12.47
C GLU A 214 -8.92 15.90 -13.67
N SER A 215 -9.10 15.42 -14.91
CA SER A 215 -9.26 16.28 -16.08
C SER A 215 -10.52 17.16 -15.99
N ASP A 216 -11.51 16.74 -15.19
CA ASP A 216 -12.66 17.57 -14.81
C ASP A 216 -12.36 18.27 -13.47
N PRO A 217 -12.34 19.61 -13.42
CA PRO A 217 -12.08 20.37 -12.20
C PRO A 217 -13.06 20.06 -11.05
N ALA A 218 -14.34 19.76 -11.37
CA ALA A 218 -15.33 19.40 -10.34
C ALA A 218 -15.00 18.07 -9.67
N MET A 219 -14.55 17.07 -10.44
CA MET A 219 -14.09 15.80 -9.90
C MET A 219 -12.82 15.96 -9.07
N LYS A 220 -11.89 16.80 -9.54
CA LYS A 220 -10.65 17.10 -8.79
C LYS A 220 -10.95 17.74 -7.44
N ALA A 221 -11.91 18.65 -7.36
CA ALA A 221 -12.32 19.32 -6.12
C ALA A 221 -12.89 18.33 -5.08
N LEU A 222 -13.51 17.22 -5.51
CA LEU A 222 -14.00 16.19 -4.59
C LEU A 222 -12.90 15.51 -3.77
N LYS A 223 -11.66 15.52 -4.25
CA LYS A 223 -10.52 14.89 -3.58
C LYS A 223 -10.33 15.39 -2.15
N ASP A 224 -10.57 16.69 -1.94
CA ASP A 224 -10.41 17.35 -0.66
C ASP A 224 -11.76 17.58 0.05
N SER A 225 -12.86 17.77 -0.71
CA SER A 225 -14.17 18.11 -0.15
C SER A 225 -15.05 16.91 0.18
N ASP A 226 -14.95 15.81 -0.59
CA ASP A 226 -15.75 14.59 -0.41
C ASP A 226 -14.98 13.37 -0.92
N LYS A 227 -14.05 12.90 -0.10
CA LYS A 227 -13.17 11.79 -0.46
C LYS A 227 -13.93 10.50 -0.85
N PRO A 228 -14.98 10.03 -0.14
CA PRO A 228 -15.75 8.87 -0.56
C PRO A 228 -16.35 9.01 -1.95
N LYS A 229 -16.91 10.18 -2.27
CA LYS A 229 -17.48 10.47 -3.60
C LYS A 229 -16.40 10.55 -4.68
N TYR A 230 -15.24 11.12 -4.35
CA TYR A 230 -14.08 11.09 -5.25
C TYR A 230 -13.67 9.66 -5.56
N GLU A 231 -13.53 8.80 -4.56
CA GLU A 231 -13.13 7.40 -4.74
C GLU A 231 -14.16 6.65 -5.61
N ALA A 232 -15.44 6.78 -5.31
CA ALA A 232 -16.52 6.15 -6.07
C ALA A 232 -16.57 6.57 -7.55
N ASN A 233 -16.28 7.84 -7.85
CA ASN A 233 -16.31 8.33 -9.22
C ASN A 233 -14.99 8.14 -9.95
N CYS A 234 -13.84 8.33 -9.27
CA CYS A 234 -12.53 8.46 -9.93
C CYS A 234 -11.69 7.18 -9.90
N THR A 235 -11.97 6.23 -8.99
CA THR A 235 -11.08 5.07 -8.79
C THR A 235 -11.80 3.71 -8.83
N GLU A 236 -13.12 3.67 -8.74
CA GLU A 236 -13.85 2.42 -8.90
C GLU A 236 -13.87 1.97 -10.36
N VAL A 237 -13.53 0.70 -10.58
CA VAL A 237 -13.52 0.08 -11.90
C VAL A 237 -14.84 -0.64 -12.14
N ARG A 238 -15.33 -0.57 -13.40
CA ARG A 238 -16.57 -1.23 -13.84
C ARG A 238 -16.51 -2.76 -13.70
N GLU A 239 -17.67 -3.38 -13.48
CA GLU A 239 -17.82 -4.82 -13.21
C GLU A 239 -18.78 -5.51 -14.20
N ASP A 240 -19.12 -4.85 -15.30
CA ASP A 240 -20.09 -5.29 -16.32
C ASP A 240 -19.48 -6.19 -17.41
N GLY A 241 -18.24 -6.66 -17.19
CA GLY A 241 -17.55 -7.56 -18.10
C GLY A 241 -16.60 -6.89 -19.09
N ALA A 242 -16.61 -5.56 -19.22
CA ALA A 242 -15.62 -4.85 -20.06
C ALA A 242 -14.23 -4.81 -19.42
N TYR A 243 -14.15 -4.83 -18.10
CA TYR A 243 -12.93 -5.15 -17.35
C TYR A 243 -13.06 -6.55 -16.77
N VAL A 244 -12.10 -7.42 -17.08
CA VAL A 244 -12.08 -8.81 -16.64
C VAL A 244 -10.91 -9.03 -15.69
N ASP A 245 -11.22 -9.33 -14.44
CA ASP A 245 -10.26 -9.79 -13.46
C ASP A 245 -9.62 -11.11 -13.94
N SER A 246 -8.30 -11.10 -14.07
CA SER A 246 -7.52 -12.22 -14.61
C SER A 246 -6.62 -12.89 -13.58
N GLY A 247 -6.81 -12.57 -12.29
CA GLY A 247 -6.00 -13.09 -11.18
C GLY A 247 -4.66 -12.37 -11.04
N GLU A 248 -3.87 -12.80 -10.07
CA GLU A 248 -2.57 -12.21 -9.72
C GLU A 248 -1.43 -12.65 -10.67
N ASN A 249 -1.68 -13.59 -11.57
CA ASN A 249 -0.66 -14.12 -12.48
C ASN A 249 -0.75 -13.43 -13.84
N ASP A 250 0.09 -12.45 -14.08
CA ASP A 250 0.13 -11.67 -15.31
C ASP A 250 0.36 -12.50 -16.57
N ASN A 251 0.96 -13.70 -16.48
CA ASN A 251 1.08 -14.62 -17.62
C ASN A 251 -0.28 -15.07 -18.18
N LEU A 252 -1.33 -15.11 -17.35
CA LEU A 252 -2.70 -15.41 -17.81
C LEU A 252 -3.24 -14.27 -18.68
N ILE A 253 -2.87 -13.04 -18.39
CA ILE A 253 -3.24 -11.88 -19.20
C ILE A 253 -2.58 -11.99 -20.58
N VAL A 254 -1.29 -12.31 -20.65
CA VAL A 254 -0.57 -12.52 -21.92
C VAL A 254 -1.24 -13.59 -22.77
N GLN A 255 -1.56 -14.76 -22.20
CA GLN A 255 -2.27 -15.85 -22.91
C GLN A 255 -3.64 -15.40 -23.43
N LYS A 256 -4.39 -14.62 -22.65
CA LYS A 256 -5.70 -14.09 -23.08
C LYS A 256 -5.57 -13.08 -24.23
N LEU A 257 -4.50 -12.27 -24.26
CA LEU A 257 -4.20 -11.36 -25.36
C LEU A 257 -3.85 -12.11 -26.64
N GLU A 258 -3.05 -13.18 -26.56
CA GLU A 258 -2.76 -14.04 -27.71
C GLU A 258 -4.03 -14.66 -28.29
N ALA A 259 -4.96 -15.09 -27.42
CA ALA A 259 -6.25 -15.65 -27.84
C ALA A 259 -7.25 -14.60 -28.35
N ASN A 260 -7.12 -13.35 -27.92
CA ASN A 260 -7.99 -12.24 -28.31
C ASN A 260 -7.18 -10.98 -28.63
N PRO A 261 -6.65 -10.85 -29.84
CA PRO A 261 -5.75 -9.76 -30.24
C PRO A 261 -6.36 -8.34 -30.18
N LYS A 262 -7.70 -8.23 -30.07
CA LYS A 262 -8.42 -6.96 -29.97
C LYS A 262 -8.60 -6.47 -28.53
N ALA A 263 -8.29 -7.33 -27.55
CA ALA A 263 -8.35 -6.98 -26.13
C ALA A 263 -7.09 -6.22 -25.70
N ILE A 264 -7.21 -5.47 -24.60
CA ILE A 264 -6.09 -4.80 -23.94
C ILE A 264 -5.78 -5.52 -22.64
N GLY A 265 -4.49 -5.70 -22.32
CA GLY A 265 -4.00 -6.15 -21.03
C GLY A 265 -3.47 -4.99 -20.19
N VAL A 266 -3.61 -5.10 -18.88
CA VAL A 266 -2.99 -4.20 -17.90
C VAL A 266 -2.20 -5.04 -16.91
N PHE A 267 -0.90 -4.80 -16.80
CA PHE A 267 0.02 -5.55 -15.94
C PHE A 267 1.32 -4.76 -15.70
N GLY A 268 2.22 -5.33 -14.87
CA GLY A 268 3.52 -4.72 -14.61
C GLY A 268 4.40 -4.65 -15.86
N PHE A 269 5.14 -3.56 -16.03
CA PHE A 269 6.00 -3.31 -17.19
C PHE A 269 7.03 -4.44 -17.43
N SER A 270 7.55 -5.05 -16.39
CA SER A 270 8.49 -6.17 -16.49
C SER A 270 7.91 -7.39 -17.25
N TYR A 271 6.59 -7.59 -17.18
CA TYR A 271 5.92 -8.64 -17.96
C TYR A 271 5.79 -8.28 -19.43
N LEU A 272 5.62 -6.99 -19.75
CA LEU A 272 5.67 -6.53 -21.13
C LEU A 272 7.06 -6.81 -21.75
N GLU A 273 8.14 -6.44 -21.05
CA GLU A 273 9.50 -6.71 -21.51
C GLU A 273 9.79 -8.21 -21.70
N SER A 274 9.32 -9.03 -20.76
CA SER A 274 9.55 -10.48 -20.78
C SER A 274 8.75 -11.22 -21.88
N ASN A 275 7.72 -10.57 -22.47
CA ASN A 275 6.85 -11.17 -23.48
C ASN A 275 6.74 -10.32 -24.75
N ALA A 276 7.78 -9.55 -25.09
CA ALA A 276 7.81 -8.66 -26.26
C ALA A 276 7.68 -9.40 -27.61
N ASP A 277 7.94 -10.71 -27.63
CA ASP A 277 7.72 -11.59 -28.77
C ASP A 277 6.23 -11.83 -29.07
N LYS A 278 5.32 -11.68 -28.09
CA LYS A 278 3.87 -11.99 -28.18
C LYS A 278 3.01 -10.75 -28.13
N ILE A 279 3.40 -9.76 -27.35
CA ILE A 279 2.60 -8.57 -27.04
C ILE A 279 3.42 -7.30 -27.25
N LYS A 280 2.73 -6.18 -27.52
CA LYS A 280 3.33 -4.85 -27.64
C LYS A 280 2.66 -3.87 -26.71
N GLY A 281 3.43 -2.94 -26.17
CA GLY A 281 2.93 -1.84 -25.34
C GLY A 281 2.13 -0.82 -26.15
N LEU A 282 0.97 -0.43 -25.62
CA LEU A 282 0.18 0.67 -26.17
C LEU A 282 0.73 2.00 -25.70
N LYS A 283 0.66 3.00 -26.57
CA LYS A 283 0.98 4.37 -26.18
C LYS A 283 -0.04 4.90 -25.19
N VAL A 284 0.45 5.63 -24.20
CA VAL A 284 -0.39 6.47 -23.35
C VAL A 284 0.09 7.91 -23.46
N SER A 285 -0.76 8.77 -23.99
CA SER A 285 -0.43 10.17 -24.33
C SER A 285 0.78 10.28 -25.27
N GLY A 286 0.82 9.45 -26.30
CA GLY A 286 1.89 9.42 -27.30
C GLY A 286 3.16 8.69 -26.88
N ILE A 287 3.27 8.25 -25.62
CA ILE A 287 4.50 7.67 -25.06
C ILE A 287 4.36 6.14 -24.95
N VAL A 288 5.31 5.41 -25.51
CA VAL A 288 5.41 3.95 -25.39
C VAL A 288 6.00 3.59 -24.04
N PRO A 289 5.47 2.56 -23.33
CA PRO A 289 6.10 2.04 -22.13
C PRO A 289 7.41 1.34 -22.48
N THR A 290 8.52 1.97 -22.13
CA THR A 290 9.88 1.46 -22.25
C THR A 290 10.62 1.66 -20.94
N TYR A 291 11.73 0.96 -20.72
CA TYR A 291 12.55 1.22 -19.54
C TYR A 291 12.94 2.71 -19.43
N ALA A 292 13.30 3.36 -20.55
CA ALA A 292 13.64 4.79 -20.54
C ALA A 292 12.48 5.67 -20.09
N SER A 293 11.27 5.49 -20.68
CA SER A 293 10.09 6.29 -20.34
C SER A 293 9.52 6.00 -18.94
N ILE A 294 9.76 4.81 -18.40
CA ILE A 294 9.45 4.47 -17.00
C ILE A 294 10.47 5.15 -16.07
N SER A 295 11.76 5.11 -16.43
CA SER A 295 12.85 5.61 -15.58
C SER A 295 12.89 7.12 -15.46
N ASP A 296 12.50 7.84 -16.51
CA ASP A 296 12.39 9.31 -16.51
C ASP A 296 11.00 9.85 -16.17
N PHE A 297 10.04 8.92 -15.88
CA PHE A 297 8.65 9.23 -15.55
C PHE A 297 7.88 9.97 -16.65
N SER A 298 8.34 9.94 -17.89
CA SER A 298 7.58 10.48 -19.02
C SER A 298 6.34 9.62 -19.34
N TYR A 299 6.41 8.30 -19.10
CA TYR A 299 5.24 7.42 -19.23
C TYR A 299 4.27 7.62 -18.05
N PRO A 300 2.97 7.89 -18.31
CA PRO A 300 2.02 8.23 -17.23
C PRO A 300 1.78 7.13 -16.20
N GLY A 301 2.06 5.88 -16.53
CA GLY A 301 1.93 4.72 -15.65
C GLY A 301 3.16 4.42 -14.79
N ALA A 302 4.13 5.34 -14.68
CA ALA A 302 5.37 5.15 -13.95
C ALA A 302 5.39 5.93 -12.62
N ARG A 303 6.04 5.36 -11.60
CA ARG A 303 6.28 6.02 -10.30
C ARG A 303 7.48 5.44 -9.55
N PRO A 304 8.15 6.22 -8.69
CA PRO A 304 9.18 5.73 -7.79
C PRO A 304 8.58 5.01 -6.58
N LEU A 305 9.28 3.97 -6.10
CA LEU A 305 8.94 3.25 -4.87
C LEU A 305 9.99 3.53 -3.80
N TYR A 306 9.52 3.77 -2.58
CA TYR A 306 10.36 4.14 -1.44
C TYR A 306 10.10 3.27 -0.22
N ILE A 307 11.10 3.19 0.65
CA ILE A 307 10.95 2.90 2.06
C ILE A 307 11.45 4.10 2.88
N TYR A 308 10.73 4.46 3.93
CA TYR A 308 11.14 5.45 4.91
C TYR A 308 11.43 4.74 6.23
N VAL A 309 12.60 4.99 6.81
CA VAL A 309 13.06 4.29 8.02
C VAL A 309 13.23 5.29 9.16
N LYS A 310 12.70 4.96 10.34
CA LYS A 310 12.97 5.74 11.56
C LYS A 310 14.38 5.47 12.06
N LYS A 311 15.28 6.41 11.94
CA LYS A 311 16.66 6.29 12.43
C LYS A 311 16.72 6.01 13.95
N ALA A 312 15.81 6.59 14.72
CA ALA A 312 15.70 6.36 16.16
C ALA A 312 15.40 4.89 16.54
N HIS A 313 14.86 4.09 15.63
CA HIS A 313 14.56 2.68 15.88
C HIS A 313 15.70 1.70 15.55
N LEU A 314 16.76 2.16 14.86
CA LEU A 314 17.85 1.28 14.39
C LEU A 314 18.55 0.50 15.51
N GLU A 315 18.68 1.07 16.70
CA GLU A 315 19.32 0.41 17.84
C GLU A 315 18.29 -0.30 18.75
N ALA A 316 17.03 0.13 18.73
CA ALA A 316 16.00 -0.38 19.61
C ALA A 316 15.26 -1.61 19.04
N ILE A 317 15.23 -1.76 17.71
CA ILE A 317 14.49 -2.82 17.04
C ILE A 317 15.47 -3.81 16.40
N LYS A 318 15.47 -5.03 16.92
CA LYS A 318 16.33 -6.10 16.42
C LYS A 318 15.99 -6.43 14.96
N GLY A 319 17.00 -6.50 14.10
CA GLY A 319 16.86 -6.86 12.69
C GLY A 319 16.49 -5.70 11.76
N LEU A 320 16.30 -4.46 12.26
CA LEU A 320 15.95 -3.33 11.40
C LEU A 320 17.09 -2.93 10.45
N LYS A 321 18.33 -2.88 10.94
CA LYS A 321 19.50 -2.61 10.10
C LYS A 321 19.71 -3.70 9.05
N GLU A 322 19.56 -4.94 9.45
CA GLU A 322 19.69 -6.09 8.58
C GLU A 322 18.59 -6.12 7.51
N PHE A 323 17.36 -5.71 7.86
CA PHE A 323 16.27 -5.62 6.89
C PHE A 323 16.52 -4.52 5.85
N VAL A 324 17.01 -3.36 6.25
CA VAL A 324 17.44 -2.29 5.32
C VAL A 324 18.61 -2.76 4.44
N ALA A 325 19.58 -3.44 5.02
CA ALA A 325 20.69 -4.01 4.24
C ALA A 325 20.24 -5.09 3.25
N GLU A 326 19.22 -5.89 3.60
CA GLU A 326 18.67 -6.92 2.70
C GLU A 326 17.90 -6.28 1.52
N TRP A 327 17.21 -5.16 1.74
CA TRP A 327 16.66 -4.35 0.66
C TRP A 327 17.77 -3.93 -0.33
N ALA A 328 18.88 -3.38 0.20
CA ALA A 328 20.00 -2.93 -0.62
C ALA A 328 20.64 -4.04 -1.47
N LYS A 329 20.69 -5.26 -0.97
CA LYS A 329 21.16 -6.43 -1.73
C LYS A 329 20.19 -6.90 -2.80
N SER A 330 18.91 -6.55 -2.67
CA SER A 330 17.82 -7.12 -3.45
C SER A 330 17.44 -6.32 -4.70
N TRP A 331 17.78 -5.04 -4.81
CA TRP A 331 17.28 -4.13 -5.87
C TRP A 331 18.10 -4.07 -7.16
N GLY A 332 19.18 -4.84 -7.29
CA GLY A 332 19.99 -4.86 -8.51
C GLY A 332 19.29 -5.56 -9.69
N LYS A 333 19.85 -5.41 -10.89
CA LYS A 333 19.30 -5.92 -12.16
C LYS A 333 18.95 -7.42 -12.13
N ASP A 334 19.79 -8.23 -11.48
CA ASP A 334 19.56 -9.68 -11.32
C ASP A 334 19.08 -10.03 -9.91
N GLY A 335 18.69 -9.02 -9.16
CA GLY A 335 18.28 -9.12 -7.76
C GLY A 335 16.92 -9.75 -7.57
N LEU A 336 16.60 -10.01 -6.30
CA LEU A 336 15.31 -10.58 -5.88
C LEU A 336 14.12 -9.72 -6.36
N LEU A 337 14.25 -8.39 -6.27
CA LEU A 337 13.16 -7.46 -6.58
C LEU A 337 12.90 -7.36 -8.09
N ALA A 338 13.94 -7.37 -8.93
CA ALA A 338 13.77 -7.42 -10.37
C ALA A 338 13.06 -8.72 -10.81
N LYS A 339 13.43 -9.87 -10.21
CA LYS A 339 12.76 -11.15 -10.45
C LYS A 339 11.31 -11.17 -9.97
N ALA A 340 10.98 -10.35 -8.98
CA ALA A 340 9.61 -10.16 -8.49
C ALA A 340 8.81 -9.11 -9.29
N GLY A 341 9.38 -8.54 -10.36
CA GLY A 341 8.70 -7.61 -11.25
C GLY A 341 8.91 -6.12 -10.95
N MET A 342 9.77 -5.76 -10.00
CA MET A 342 10.14 -4.35 -9.78
C MET A 342 11.03 -3.85 -10.91
N VAL A 343 10.75 -2.67 -11.43
CA VAL A 343 11.62 -2.01 -12.39
C VAL A 343 12.83 -1.43 -11.66
N VAL A 344 14.01 -1.78 -12.13
CA VAL A 344 15.27 -1.37 -11.50
C VAL A 344 15.47 0.14 -11.67
N ALA A 345 15.79 0.83 -10.59
CA ALA A 345 16.07 2.26 -10.64
C ALA A 345 17.39 2.54 -11.41
N PRO A 346 17.56 3.74 -12.02
CA PRO A 346 18.83 4.14 -12.64
C PRO A 346 20.02 4.06 -11.67
N ASP A 347 21.21 3.77 -12.17
CA ASP A 347 22.43 3.56 -11.36
C ASP A 347 22.70 4.71 -10.38
N ALA A 348 22.51 5.95 -10.81
CA ALA A 348 22.69 7.12 -9.94
C ALA A 348 21.71 7.14 -8.75
N VAL A 349 20.48 6.69 -8.98
CA VAL A 349 19.47 6.55 -7.91
C VAL A 349 19.84 5.41 -6.97
N GLN A 350 20.27 4.25 -7.53
CA GLN A 350 20.73 3.12 -6.72
C GLN A 350 21.92 3.50 -5.83
N ALA A 351 22.91 4.24 -6.37
CA ALA A 351 24.08 4.70 -5.61
C ALA A 351 23.68 5.61 -4.45
N THR A 352 22.77 6.57 -4.68
CA THR A 352 22.22 7.44 -3.63
C THR A 352 21.46 6.64 -2.58
N SER A 353 20.62 5.70 -3.00
CA SER A 353 19.85 4.84 -2.11
C SER A 353 20.76 3.91 -1.30
N LEU A 354 21.82 3.39 -1.88
CA LEU A 354 22.82 2.57 -1.19
C LEU A 354 23.52 3.37 -0.10
N THR A 355 23.95 4.60 -0.37
CA THR A 355 24.52 5.50 0.63
C THR A 355 23.52 5.75 1.77
N ALA A 356 22.26 6.04 1.44
CA ALA A 356 21.23 6.24 2.46
C ALA A 356 20.98 4.98 3.29
N ALA A 357 20.99 3.80 2.69
CA ALA A 357 20.77 2.53 3.38
C ALA A 357 21.98 2.11 4.26
N THR A 358 23.20 2.50 3.90
CA THR A 358 24.42 2.14 4.61
C THR A 358 24.72 3.12 5.75
N ASP A 359 24.65 4.42 5.47
CA ASP A 359 25.05 5.48 6.39
C ASP A 359 23.85 6.01 7.19
N PHE A 360 22.65 5.58 6.85
CA PHE A 360 21.39 6.06 7.43
C PHE A 360 21.30 7.60 7.37
N THR A 361 21.63 8.17 6.21
CA THR A 361 21.53 9.62 5.98
C THR A 361 20.09 10.07 6.02
N THR A 362 19.83 11.16 6.74
CA THR A 362 18.45 11.64 6.94
C THR A 362 17.99 12.51 5.80
N LEU A 363 16.69 12.41 5.52
CA LEU A 363 15.97 13.21 4.55
C LEU A 363 15.99 14.70 4.93
N ASP A 364 16.39 15.56 4.00
CA ASP A 364 16.20 17.01 4.13
C ASP A 364 14.77 17.39 3.74
N GLY A 365 13.98 17.81 4.70
CA GLY A 365 12.60 18.26 4.48
C GLY A 365 12.47 19.46 3.54
N ALA A 366 13.53 20.27 3.36
CA ALA A 366 13.54 21.37 2.39
C ALA A 366 13.48 20.88 0.93
N SER A 367 13.90 19.64 0.67
CA SER A 367 13.84 19.02 -0.66
C SER A 367 12.45 18.51 -1.05
N LEU A 368 11.47 18.54 -0.14
CA LEU A 368 10.11 18.04 -0.34
C LEU A 368 9.17 19.15 -0.88
N LYS A 369 8.17 18.71 -1.67
CA LYS A 369 7.12 19.59 -2.23
C LYS A 369 5.81 19.43 -1.48
#